data_95f912ae8923f92c8b1f5ca7e3bb88f9
#
_entry.id   95f912ae8923f92c8b1f5ca7e3bb88f9
#
_cell.length_a   1.000
_cell.length_b   1.000
_cell.length_c   1.000
_cell.angle_alpha   90.00
_cell.angle_beta   90.00
_cell.angle_gamma   90.00
#
_symmetry.space_group_name_H-M   'P 1'
#
loop_
_entity.id
_entity.type
_entity.pdbx_description
1 polymer ?
#
loop_
_entity_poly.entity_id
_entity_poly.type
_entity_poly.pdbx_seq_one_letter_code
_entity_poly.pdbx_strand_id
1 'polypeptide(L)'
;HCKAMREIGAYFGKELGITCLNNVWIPDGYKDTPADRIGPRERLKASLDEIFSVKYDKKYLVDSVESKVFGIGVEAYTVGSHEFYMNYAAKNDVMCLLDNGHFHPTEVCSDKIPSLLLFSENLALHVTRGVRWDSDHVVAFEDELKEMAKELAN
;
A
#
# COMPACT_ATOMS: atom_id res chain seq x y z
N HIS A 1 16.11 -7.65 -0.03
CA HIS A 1 15.21 -7.91 1.09
C HIS A 1 13.81 -8.24 0.60
N CYS A 2 13.11 -7.37 -0.11
CA CYS A 2 11.74 -7.63 -0.60
C CYS A 2 11.60 -8.92 -1.43
N LYS A 3 12.57 -9.24 -2.28
CA LYS A 3 12.57 -10.52 -3.02
C LYS A 3 12.59 -11.73 -2.07
N ALA A 4 13.43 -11.71 -1.04
CA ALA A 4 13.51 -12.79 -0.05
C ALA A 4 12.21 -12.91 0.74
N MET A 5 11.57 -11.79 1.12
CA MET A 5 10.27 -11.82 1.80
C MET A 5 9.18 -12.44 0.93
N ARG A 6 9.18 -12.15 -0.38
CA ARG A 6 8.23 -12.76 -1.33
C ARG A 6 8.46 -14.27 -1.47
N GLU A 7 9.71 -14.70 -1.54
CA GLU A 7 10.05 -16.13 -1.57
C GLU A 7 9.58 -16.85 -0.31
N ILE A 8 9.83 -16.27 0.86
CA ILE A 8 9.37 -16.78 2.15
C ILE A 8 7.84 -16.83 2.20
N GLY A 9 7.15 -15.77 1.78
CA GLY A 9 5.70 -15.71 1.74
C GLY A 9 5.11 -16.80 0.83
N ALA A 10 5.67 -16.98 -0.36
CA ALA A 10 5.24 -18.03 -1.29
C ALA A 10 5.48 -19.44 -0.72
N TYR A 11 6.60 -19.64 -0.03
CA TYR A 11 6.90 -20.90 0.66
C TYR A 11 5.86 -21.18 1.76
N PHE A 12 5.61 -20.23 2.65
CA PHE A 12 4.60 -20.39 3.70
C PHE A 12 3.20 -20.60 3.13
N GLY A 13 2.84 -19.84 2.10
CA GLY A 13 1.55 -20.01 1.44
C GLY A 13 1.34 -21.45 0.94
N LYS A 14 2.38 -22.02 0.34
CA LYS A 14 2.36 -23.40 -0.17
C LYS A 14 2.30 -24.42 0.96
N GLU A 15 3.15 -24.29 1.98
CA GLU A 15 3.22 -25.27 3.08
C GLU A 15 1.98 -25.25 3.97
N LEU A 16 1.39 -24.08 4.17
CA LEU A 16 0.19 -23.93 5.02
C LEU A 16 -1.14 -24.03 4.24
N GLY A 17 -1.09 -24.06 2.91
CA GLY A 17 -2.28 -24.08 2.07
C GLY A 17 -3.11 -22.81 2.15
N ILE A 18 -2.47 -21.65 2.34
CA ILE A 18 -3.11 -20.34 2.44
C ILE A 18 -2.53 -19.39 1.39
N THR A 19 -3.21 -18.27 1.17
CA THR A 19 -2.64 -17.15 0.39
C THR A 19 -1.99 -16.16 1.34
N CYS A 20 -0.67 -15.97 1.22
CA CYS A 20 0.04 -14.91 1.93
C CYS A 20 -0.06 -13.59 1.18
N LEU A 21 -0.19 -12.50 1.92
CA LEU A 21 -0.07 -11.15 1.39
C LEU A 21 1.32 -10.60 1.70
N ASN A 22 2.04 -10.16 0.67
CA ASN A 22 3.29 -9.42 0.81
C ASN A 22 3.05 -7.96 0.47
N ASN A 23 3.25 -7.07 1.42
CA ASN A 23 3.10 -5.63 1.21
C ASN A 23 4.45 -4.96 1.06
N VAL A 24 4.62 -4.18 0.00
CA VAL A 24 5.84 -3.41 -0.26
C VAL A 24 5.55 -1.94 -0.07
N TRP A 25 6.28 -1.37 0.88
CA TRP A 25 6.25 0.04 1.22
C TRP A 25 7.68 0.62 1.09
N ILE A 26 7.88 1.52 0.12
CA ILE A 26 9.16 2.19 -0.13
C ILE A 26 8.88 3.66 -0.41
N PRO A 27 9.57 4.60 0.27
CA PRO A 27 9.42 6.02 -0.02
C PRO A 27 9.86 6.37 -1.44
N ASP A 28 9.11 7.26 -2.09
CA ASP A 28 9.41 7.74 -3.45
C ASP A 28 9.93 9.18 -3.50
N GLY A 29 10.36 9.72 -2.36
CA GLY A 29 10.91 11.07 -2.29
C GLY A 29 10.87 11.67 -0.89
N TYR A 30 10.96 12.99 -0.85
CA TYR A 30 10.92 13.80 0.37
C TYR A 30 9.67 14.67 0.40
N LYS A 31 9.14 14.95 1.59
CA LYS A 31 8.03 15.89 1.75
C LYS A 31 8.46 17.36 1.68
N ASP A 32 9.75 17.64 1.79
CA ASP A 32 10.32 18.99 1.59
C ASP A 32 10.34 19.35 0.10
N THR A 33 10.85 20.54 -0.23
CA THR A 33 10.98 21.01 -1.61
C THR A 33 12.28 20.49 -2.24
N PRO A 34 12.29 19.29 -2.86
CA PRO A 34 13.50 18.74 -3.45
C PRO A 34 13.80 19.40 -4.80
N ALA A 35 15.10 19.44 -5.15
CA ALA A 35 15.54 19.87 -6.46
C ALA A 35 15.13 18.90 -7.59
N ASP A 36 15.01 17.63 -7.26
CA ASP A 36 14.62 16.56 -8.18
C ASP A 36 13.48 15.73 -7.59
N ARG A 37 12.34 15.73 -8.25
CA ARG A 37 11.18 14.91 -7.88
C ARG A 37 11.01 13.65 -8.73
N ILE A 38 11.58 13.63 -9.93
CA ILE A 38 11.40 12.51 -10.86
C ILE A 38 12.40 11.38 -10.56
N GLY A 39 13.66 11.70 -10.32
CA GLY A 39 14.71 10.69 -10.12
C GLY A 39 14.42 9.67 -9.02
N PRO A 40 13.98 10.08 -7.80
CA PRO A 40 13.56 9.10 -6.79
C PRO A 40 12.43 8.17 -7.26
N ARG A 41 11.46 8.69 -8.01
CA ARG A 41 10.33 7.90 -8.55
C ARG A 41 10.77 6.93 -9.64
N GLU A 42 11.70 7.33 -10.50
CA GLU A 42 12.31 6.43 -11.49
C GLU A 42 13.05 5.28 -10.82
N ARG A 43 13.83 5.58 -9.78
CA ARG A 43 14.52 4.54 -8.99
C ARG A 43 13.56 3.63 -8.26
N LEU A 44 12.50 4.18 -7.67
CA LEU A 44 11.45 3.37 -7.04
C LEU A 44 10.79 2.44 -8.05
N LYS A 45 10.42 2.98 -9.22
CA LYS A 45 9.81 2.17 -10.28
C LYS A 45 10.73 1.03 -10.71
N ALA A 46 11.99 1.31 -10.97
CA ALA A 46 12.97 0.29 -11.35
C ALA A 46 13.16 -0.77 -10.25
N SER A 47 13.15 -0.34 -8.98
CA SER A 47 13.25 -1.24 -7.83
C SER A 47 12.02 -2.16 -7.72
N LEU A 48 10.82 -1.63 -7.90
CA LEU A 48 9.59 -2.42 -7.86
C LEU A 48 9.52 -3.40 -9.05
N ASP A 49 9.91 -2.96 -10.25
CA ASP A 49 9.99 -3.83 -11.42
C ASP A 49 10.93 -5.03 -11.15
N GLU A 50 12.06 -4.79 -10.47
CA GLU A 50 13.00 -5.84 -10.08
C GLU A 50 12.45 -6.73 -8.94
N ILE A 51 11.79 -6.14 -7.93
CA ILE A 51 11.16 -6.89 -6.83
C ILE A 51 10.10 -7.85 -7.36
N PHE A 52 9.26 -7.40 -8.29
CA PHE A 52 8.14 -8.16 -8.83
C PHE A 52 8.48 -8.94 -10.12
N SER A 53 9.77 -9.01 -10.50
CA SER A 53 10.20 -9.73 -11.70
C SER A 53 9.92 -11.23 -11.66
N VAL A 54 10.07 -11.87 -10.51
CA VAL A 54 9.69 -13.27 -10.31
C VAL A 54 8.19 -13.33 -9.99
N LYS A 55 7.45 -14.14 -10.75
CA LYS A 55 6.03 -14.35 -10.51
C LYS A 55 5.82 -15.62 -9.68
N TYR A 56 4.98 -15.51 -8.68
CA TYR A 56 4.51 -16.62 -7.86
C TYR A 56 3.04 -16.91 -8.17
N ASP A 57 2.62 -18.14 -7.89
CA ASP A 57 1.20 -18.51 -8.02
C ASP A 57 0.38 -17.72 -6.97
N LYS A 58 -0.60 -16.96 -7.46
CA LYS A 58 -1.49 -16.13 -6.61
C LYS A 58 -2.27 -16.93 -5.56
N LYS A 59 -2.34 -18.25 -5.74
CA LYS A 59 -2.89 -19.14 -4.72
C LYS A 59 -2.07 -19.13 -3.43
N TYR A 60 -0.77 -18.83 -3.53
CA TYR A 60 0.16 -18.86 -2.39
C TYR A 60 0.68 -17.49 -2.00
N LEU A 61 0.81 -16.59 -2.95
CA LEU A 61 1.32 -15.25 -2.69
C LEU A 61 0.62 -14.23 -3.56
N VAL A 62 0.11 -13.19 -2.93
CA VAL A 62 -0.32 -11.95 -3.59
C VAL A 62 0.54 -10.79 -3.09
N ASP A 63 0.81 -9.87 -3.99
CA ASP A 63 1.62 -8.69 -3.69
C ASP A 63 0.77 -7.44 -3.63
N SER A 64 1.10 -6.53 -2.74
CA SER A 64 0.55 -5.19 -2.68
C SER A 64 1.62 -4.12 -2.57
N VAL A 65 1.26 -2.92 -2.94
CA VAL A 65 2.07 -1.71 -2.74
C VAL A 65 1.25 -0.68 -1.98
N GLU A 66 1.91 0.07 -1.11
CA GLU A 66 1.27 0.96 -0.16
C GLU A 66 1.90 2.34 -0.21
N SER A 67 1.07 3.37 -0.29
CA SER A 67 1.49 4.76 -0.15
C SER A 67 1.53 5.18 1.31
N LYS A 68 2.38 6.18 1.60
CA LYS A 68 2.48 6.79 2.91
C LYS A 68 2.72 8.29 2.79
N VAL A 69 1.98 9.07 3.54
CA VAL A 69 2.14 10.53 3.53
C VAL A 69 3.41 10.93 4.29
N PHE A 70 3.51 10.56 5.56
CA PHE A 70 4.70 10.69 6.40
C PHE A 70 4.48 9.97 7.73
N GLY A 71 5.60 9.62 8.41
CA GLY A 71 5.59 9.04 9.75
C GLY A 71 6.27 9.93 10.77
N ILE A 72 6.62 9.33 11.91
CA ILE A 72 7.34 9.97 13.02
C ILE A 72 8.80 9.46 13.05
N GLY A 73 9.70 10.24 13.61
CA GLY A 73 11.11 9.87 13.76
C GLY A 73 11.81 9.74 12.42
N VAL A 74 12.45 8.63 12.17
CA VAL A 74 13.20 8.39 10.91
C VAL A 74 12.31 8.39 9.67
N GLU A 75 11.02 8.21 9.82
CA GLU A 75 10.05 8.20 8.73
C GLU A 75 9.44 9.57 8.44
N ALA A 76 9.76 10.61 9.24
CA ALA A 76 9.17 11.94 9.11
C ALA A 76 9.44 12.60 7.75
N TYR A 77 10.53 12.23 7.09
CA TYR A 77 10.93 12.76 5.79
C TYR A 77 10.60 11.84 4.61
N THR A 78 10.04 10.67 4.87
CA THR A 78 9.67 9.73 3.81
C THR A 78 8.25 9.98 3.35
N VAL A 79 8.07 10.06 2.06
CA VAL A 79 6.77 10.30 1.45
C VAL A 79 6.54 9.26 0.37
N GLY A 80 5.46 8.50 0.51
CA GLY A 80 4.93 7.67 -0.56
C GLY A 80 3.86 8.47 -1.31
N SER A 81 3.91 8.44 -2.63
CA SER A 81 2.90 9.06 -3.49
C SER A 81 1.78 8.08 -3.75
N HIS A 82 0.56 8.43 -3.37
CA HIS A 82 -0.62 7.60 -3.66
C HIS A 82 -0.82 7.43 -5.16
N GLU A 83 -0.64 8.49 -5.93
CA GLU A 83 -0.76 8.49 -7.39
C GLU A 83 0.24 7.53 -8.03
N PHE A 84 1.47 7.48 -7.52
CA PHE A 84 2.47 6.54 -8.01
C PHE A 84 2.05 5.08 -7.75
N TYR A 85 1.72 4.76 -6.51
CA TYR A 85 1.40 3.38 -6.12
C TYR A 85 0.09 2.89 -6.74
N MET A 86 -0.94 3.73 -6.81
CA MET A 86 -2.20 3.41 -7.49
C MET A 86 -1.98 3.09 -8.98
N ASN A 87 -1.21 3.93 -9.68
CA ASN A 87 -0.91 3.70 -11.09
C ASN A 87 0.01 2.49 -11.30
N TYR A 88 0.99 2.30 -10.41
CA TYR A 88 1.87 1.14 -10.47
C TYR A 88 1.07 -0.16 -10.28
N ALA A 89 0.21 -0.22 -9.29
CA ALA A 89 -0.64 -1.35 -8.98
C ALA A 89 -1.54 -1.71 -10.17
N ALA A 90 -2.28 -0.75 -10.69
CA ALA A 90 -3.18 -0.95 -11.82
C ALA A 90 -2.48 -1.46 -13.08
N LYS A 91 -1.22 -1.02 -13.30
CA LYS A 91 -0.45 -1.37 -14.50
C LYS A 91 0.27 -2.73 -14.40
N ASN A 92 0.60 -3.18 -13.20
CA ASN A 92 1.51 -4.31 -12.98
C ASN A 92 0.86 -5.54 -12.34
N ASP A 93 -0.45 -5.57 -12.24
CA ASP A 93 -1.20 -6.69 -11.62
C ASP A 93 -0.74 -6.95 -10.16
N VAL A 94 -0.64 -5.88 -9.40
CA VAL A 94 -0.31 -5.84 -7.98
C VAL A 94 -1.45 -5.11 -7.27
N MET A 95 -1.82 -5.52 -6.06
CA MET A 95 -2.88 -4.83 -5.33
C MET A 95 -2.42 -3.44 -4.84
N CYS A 96 -3.32 -2.47 -4.83
CA CYS A 96 -3.13 -1.25 -4.07
C CYS A 96 -3.58 -1.51 -2.62
N LEU A 97 -2.71 -1.20 -1.65
CA LEU A 97 -3.08 -1.22 -0.25
C LEU A 97 -3.39 0.20 0.20
N LEU A 98 -4.55 0.37 0.81
CA LEU A 98 -4.95 1.62 1.45
C LEU A 98 -4.82 1.47 2.97
N ASP A 99 -4.00 2.31 3.57
CA ASP A 99 -3.98 2.52 5.01
C ASP A 99 -4.68 3.84 5.32
N ASN A 100 -5.79 3.80 6.04
CA ASN A 100 -6.56 4.99 6.34
C ASN A 100 -5.83 5.98 7.30
N GLY A 101 -4.78 5.53 7.97
CA GLY A 101 -3.88 6.38 8.75
C GLY A 101 -2.83 7.12 7.93
N HIS A 102 -2.62 6.73 6.67
CA HIS A 102 -1.61 7.31 5.78
C HIS A 102 -2.11 8.52 4.98
N PHE A 103 -3.38 8.84 5.04
CA PHE A 103 -3.98 9.98 4.35
C PHE A 103 -4.26 11.12 5.31
N HIS A 104 -4.40 12.32 4.76
CA HIS A 104 -4.86 13.46 5.54
C HIS A 104 -6.25 13.14 6.11
N PRO A 105 -6.59 13.56 7.36
CA PRO A 105 -7.88 13.25 7.98
C PRO A 105 -9.13 13.71 7.21
N THR A 106 -8.97 14.64 6.26
CA THR A 106 -10.05 15.07 5.36
C THR A 106 -10.13 14.27 4.06
N GLU A 107 -9.25 13.30 3.87
CA GLU A 107 -9.16 12.46 2.69
C GLU A 107 -9.52 11.02 3.07
N VAL A 108 -10.80 10.71 2.94
CA VAL A 108 -11.38 9.47 3.45
C VAL A 108 -11.12 8.26 2.55
N CYS A 109 -10.80 7.11 3.14
CA CYS A 109 -10.58 5.87 2.41
C CYS A 109 -11.86 5.25 1.88
N SER A 110 -13.00 5.48 2.52
CA SER A 110 -14.30 5.02 2.05
C SER A 110 -14.61 5.48 0.63
N ASP A 111 -14.21 6.69 0.24
CA ASP A 111 -14.35 7.20 -1.15
C ASP A 111 -13.35 6.56 -2.13
N LYS A 112 -12.23 6.05 -1.63
CA LYS A 112 -11.18 5.45 -2.46
C LYS A 112 -11.48 3.99 -2.82
N ILE A 113 -12.14 3.26 -1.94
CA ILE A 113 -12.47 1.84 -2.11
C ILE A 113 -13.26 1.60 -3.42
N PRO A 114 -14.45 2.20 -3.62
CA PRO A 114 -15.23 1.96 -4.84
C PRO A 114 -14.51 2.47 -6.09
N SER A 115 -13.74 3.56 -5.97
CA SER A 115 -12.98 4.09 -7.08
C SER A 115 -11.90 3.14 -7.58
N LEU A 116 -11.17 2.50 -6.66
CA LEU A 116 -10.13 1.52 -7.02
C LEU A 116 -10.74 0.22 -7.57
N LEU A 117 -11.86 -0.24 -7.02
CA LEU A 117 -12.52 -1.48 -7.43
C LEU A 117 -13.15 -1.39 -8.84
N LEU A 118 -13.26 -0.20 -9.42
CA LEU A 118 -13.60 -0.05 -10.85
C LEU A 118 -12.48 -0.50 -11.80
N PHE A 119 -11.24 -0.54 -11.30
CA PHE A 119 -10.04 -0.83 -12.11
C PHE A 119 -9.25 -2.04 -11.61
N SER A 120 -9.58 -2.56 -10.44
CA SER A 120 -8.88 -3.67 -9.80
C SER A 120 -9.89 -4.66 -9.22
N GLU A 121 -9.63 -5.95 -9.38
CA GLU A 121 -10.49 -6.99 -8.80
C GLU A 121 -10.39 -7.06 -7.27
N ASN A 122 -9.26 -6.61 -6.72
CA ASN A 122 -8.95 -6.70 -5.30
C ASN A 122 -8.19 -5.46 -4.83
N LEU A 123 -8.33 -5.16 -3.57
CA LEU A 123 -7.51 -4.20 -2.83
C LEU A 123 -7.17 -4.76 -1.45
N ALA A 124 -6.16 -4.20 -0.81
CA ALA A 124 -5.82 -4.53 0.58
C ALA A 124 -6.04 -3.29 1.47
N LEU A 125 -6.32 -3.53 2.74
CA LEU A 125 -6.58 -2.48 3.72
C LEU A 125 -5.74 -2.68 4.97
N HIS A 126 -5.11 -1.60 5.42
CA HIS A 126 -4.71 -1.43 6.81
C HIS A 126 -5.69 -0.45 7.46
N VAL A 127 -6.33 -0.89 8.54
CA VAL A 127 -7.36 -0.10 9.21
C VAL A 127 -6.81 0.41 10.52
N THR A 128 -6.38 1.65 10.53
CA THR A 128 -5.83 2.38 11.67
C THR A 128 -6.64 3.66 11.90
N ARG A 129 -6.33 4.40 12.96
CA ARG A 129 -6.97 5.69 13.21
C ARG A 129 -6.13 6.82 12.61
N GLY A 130 -6.72 7.60 11.70
CA GLY A 130 -6.10 8.79 11.12
C GLY A 130 -5.88 9.89 12.16
N VAL A 131 -4.61 10.22 12.46
CA VAL A 131 -4.23 11.23 13.45
C VAL A 131 -3.23 12.25 12.89
N ARG A 132 -3.21 12.46 11.59
CA ARG A 132 -2.34 13.37 10.82
C ARG A 132 -0.94 12.83 10.52
N TRP A 133 -0.53 11.71 11.08
CA TRP A 133 0.74 11.02 10.78
C TRP A 133 0.55 9.52 10.95
N ASP A 134 1.45 8.76 10.36
CA ASP A 134 1.50 7.32 10.53
C ASP A 134 1.99 6.97 11.93
N SER A 135 1.09 6.48 12.76
CA SER A 135 1.35 6.21 14.17
C SER A 135 0.76 4.89 14.65
N ASP A 136 0.15 4.14 13.76
CA ASP A 136 -0.48 2.83 14.03
C ASP A 136 -1.44 2.86 15.24
N HIS A 137 -2.18 3.94 15.40
CA HIS A 137 -3.15 4.04 16.47
C HIS A 137 -4.28 3.03 16.26
N VAL A 138 -4.73 2.44 17.37
CA VAL A 138 -5.87 1.54 17.37
C VAL A 138 -7.09 2.26 16.75
N VAL A 139 -7.74 1.59 15.80
CA VAL A 139 -8.93 2.11 15.15
C VAL A 139 -10.07 2.30 16.17
N ALA A 140 -10.76 3.41 16.05
CA ALA A 140 -11.99 3.67 16.80
C ALA A 140 -13.20 3.35 15.92
N PHE A 141 -14.31 2.92 16.54
CA PHE A 141 -15.56 2.69 15.81
C PHE A 141 -16.25 4.03 15.52
N GLU A 142 -15.65 4.77 14.60
CA GLU A 142 -16.08 6.09 14.15
C GLU A 142 -16.74 6.05 12.76
N ASP A 143 -17.15 7.20 12.27
CA ASP A 143 -17.96 7.24 11.04
C ASP A 143 -17.18 6.76 9.81
N GLU A 144 -15.91 7.07 9.69
CA GLU A 144 -15.09 6.58 8.57
C GLU A 144 -15.01 5.04 8.55
N LEU A 145 -14.80 4.41 9.70
CA LEU A 145 -14.79 2.95 9.77
C LEU A 145 -16.13 2.34 9.36
N LYS A 146 -17.23 2.98 9.75
CA LYS A 146 -18.59 2.54 9.37
C LYS A 146 -18.81 2.68 7.85
N GLU A 147 -18.36 3.78 7.25
CA GLU A 147 -18.48 3.99 5.81
C GLU A 147 -17.59 3.00 5.03
N MET A 148 -16.35 2.77 5.47
CA MET A 148 -15.49 1.72 4.89
C MET A 148 -16.18 0.34 4.96
N ALA A 149 -16.77 0.00 6.09
CA ALA A 149 -17.48 -1.27 6.26
C ALA A 149 -18.69 -1.39 5.32
N LYS A 150 -19.39 -0.31 5.04
CA LYS A 150 -20.49 -0.29 4.06
C LYS A 150 -19.97 -0.57 2.65
N GLU A 151 -18.89 0.09 2.25
CA GLU A 151 -18.31 -0.13 0.92
C GLU A 151 -17.79 -1.57 0.73
N LEU A 152 -17.29 -2.21 1.79
CA LEU A 152 -16.86 -3.60 1.75
C LEU A 152 -18.03 -4.61 1.74
N ALA A 153 -19.23 -4.19 2.17
CA ALA A 153 -20.42 -5.04 2.21
C ALA A 153 -21.26 -4.97 0.92
N ASN A 154 -21.03 -3.97 0.08
CA ASN A 154 -21.72 -3.75 -1.20
C ASN A 154 -21.02 -4.45 -2.36
#